data_4026c009012c87e2010446cce1a1556c
#
_entry.id   4026c009012c87e2010446cce1a1556c
#
_cell.length_a   1.000
_cell.length_b   1.000
_cell.length_c   1.000
_cell.angle_alpha   90.00
_cell.angle_beta   90.00
_cell.angle_gamma   90.00
#
_symmetry.space_group_name_H-M   'P 1'
#
loop_
_entity.id
_entity.type
_entity.pdbx_description
1 polymer ?
#
loop_
_entity_poly.entity_id
_entity_poly.type
_entity_poly.pdbx_seq_one_letter_code
_entity_poly.pdbx_strand_id
1 'polypeptide(L)'
;EARVLLRDGRGVWGGISLFRSGTGCLPFDRAEIDFLASVSQTLAVGVRAGLLSTVVAEPQILESQTSMTGPAVIIVDSNDQIVQMSAGSQERIDELVAGANSGAAINPIFGLIGAPRLYGRGESTVPPRLRVRGASGMWLVINASPLSSADGRVGEVVITIEEARPPEIVPIVVEAFGLTARERDVTQLVLQGVATKDIAAALHVSAYTVQDHLKSIFDKAGVR
;
A
#
# COMPACT_ATOMS: atom_id res chain seq x y z
N GLU A 1 7.55 13.22 15.72
CA GLU A 1 7.31 12.21 14.71
C GLU A 1 8.54 12.02 13.85
N ALA A 2 8.89 10.77 13.51
CA ALA A 2 9.87 10.41 12.51
C ALA A 2 9.25 9.46 11.51
N ARG A 3 9.56 9.65 10.22
CA ARG A 3 9.09 8.78 9.13
C ARG A 3 10.28 8.28 8.33
N VAL A 4 10.27 6.99 8.02
CA VAL A 4 11.27 6.38 7.15
C VAL A 4 10.59 5.57 6.06
N LEU A 5 11.07 5.73 4.82
CA LEU A 5 10.64 4.90 3.70
C LEU A 5 11.46 3.62 3.67
N LEU A 6 10.80 2.50 3.57
CA LEU A 6 11.42 1.19 3.39
C LEU A 6 11.66 0.98 1.89
N ARG A 7 12.90 1.21 1.47
CA ARG A 7 13.29 1.09 0.07
C ARG A 7 14.53 0.21 -0.10
N ASP A 8 14.54 -0.57 -1.16
CA ASP A 8 15.70 -1.31 -1.63
C ASP A 8 16.06 -0.90 -3.07
N GLY A 9 16.99 -1.59 -3.71
CA GLY A 9 17.38 -1.33 -5.09
C GLY A 9 16.29 -1.58 -6.14
N ARG A 10 15.12 -2.10 -5.74
CA ARG A 10 14.00 -2.44 -6.63
C ARG A 10 12.82 -1.50 -6.48
N GLY A 11 12.63 -0.86 -5.31
CA GLY A 11 11.50 0.03 -5.11
C GLY A 11 11.26 0.44 -3.67
N VAL A 12 10.10 1.04 -3.42
CA VAL A 12 9.59 1.41 -2.09
C VAL A 12 8.50 0.42 -1.69
N TRP A 13 8.72 -0.29 -0.60
CA TRP A 13 7.87 -1.39 -0.14
C TRP A 13 6.99 -1.02 1.05
N GLY A 14 7.20 0.14 1.62
CA GLY A 14 6.42 0.62 2.76
C GLY A 14 7.04 1.83 3.43
N GLY A 15 6.49 2.18 4.58
CA GLY A 15 7.00 3.23 5.44
C GLY A 15 6.75 2.90 6.91
N ILE A 16 7.61 3.42 7.76
CA ILE A 16 7.45 3.36 9.21
C ILE A 16 7.28 4.78 9.72
N SER A 17 6.24 5.00 10.52
CA SER A 17 6.04 6.25 11.26
C SER A 17 6.21 5.96 12.75
N LEU A 18 7.09 6.70 13.40
CA LEU A 18 7.35 6.61 14.83
C LEU A 18 6.84 7.88 15.50
N PHE A 19 6.07 7.69 16.54
CA PHE A 19 5.51 8.78 17.33
C PHE A 19 6.04 8.71 18.77
N ARG A 20 6.32 9.86 19.34
CA ARG A 20 6.56 10.02 20.78
C ARG A 20 5.41 10.81 21.35
N SER A 21 4.81 10.30 22.43
CA SER A 21 3.73 10.95 23.15
C SER A 21 4.12 11.19 24.61
N GLY A 22 3.67 12.31 25.15
CA GLY A 22 3.89 12.70 26.56
C GLY A 22 4.45 14.12 26.70
N THR A 23 4.20 14.71 27.85
CA THR A 23 4.75 16.02 28.22
C THR A 23 6.26 15.92 28.39
N GLY A 24 7.02 16.69 27.62
CA GLY A 24 8.49 16.71 27.67
C GLY A 24 9.19 15.77 26.69
N CYS A 25 8.47 15.11 25.78
CA CYS A 25 9.12 14.32 24.74
C CYS A 25 9.95 15.21 23.81
N LEU A 26 11.25 14.90 23.72
CA LEU A 26 12.15 15.56 22.77
C LEU A 26 11.86 15.07 21.34
N PRO A 27 12.07 15.93 20.32
CA PRO A 27 12.10 15.51 18.93
C PRO A 27 13.08 14.35 18.70
N PHE A 28 12.88 13.58 17.63
CA PHE A 28 13.88 12.61 17.19
C PHE A 28 15.17 13.35 16.82
N ASP A 29 16.28 12.89 17.39
CA ASP A 29 17.59 13.49 17.11
C ASP A 29 18.22 12.92 15.82
N ARG A 30 19.36 13.49 15.45
CA ARG A 30 20.05 13.10 14.21
C ARG A 30 20.54 11.65 14.25
N ALA A 31 21.03 11.18 15.40
CA ALA A 31 21.54 9.81 15.55
C ALA A 31 20.42 8.79 15.40
N GLU A 32 19.25 9.06 15.95
CA GLU A 32 18.06 8.23 15.83
C GLU A 32 17.54 8.17 14.38
N ILE A 33 17.55 9.31 13.69
CA ILE A 33 17.17 9.36 12.26
C ILE A 33 18.17 8.58 11.41
N ASP A 34 19.48 8.73 11.65
CA ASP A 34 20.52 8.01 10.91
C ASP A 34 20.46 6.51 11.18
N PHE A 35 20.13 6.08 12.41
CA PHE A 35 19.85 4.68 12.73
C PHE A 35 18.66 4.14 11.94
N LEU A 36 17.53 4.84 11.93
CA LEU A 36 16.35 4.45 11.18
C LEU A 36 16.64 4.34 9.67
N ALA A 37 17.40 5.28 9.13
CA ALA A 37 17.83 5.23 7.74
C ALA A 37 18.71 4.01 7.44
N SER A 38 19.60 3.63 8.38
CA SER A 38 20.51 2.49 8.21
C SER A 38 19.79 1.13 8.14
N VAL A 39 18.68 0.97 8.87
CA VAL A 39 17.91 -0.28 8.87
C VAL A 39 16.85 -0.34 7.76
N SER A 40 16.57 0.77 7.10
CA SER A 40 15.52 0.91 6.08
C SER A 40 15.63 -0.15 4.99
N GLN A 41 16.82 -0.36 4.43
CA GLN A 41 17.04 -1.32 3.35
C GLN A 41 16.79 -2.77 3.80
N THR A 42 17.26 -3.15 4.98
CA THR A 42 17.06 -4.49 5.54
C THR A 42 15.58 -4.78 5.75
N LEU A 43 14.86 -3.82 6.32
CA LEU A 43 13.42 -3.93 6.54
C LEU A 43 12.67 -3.97 5.21
N ALA A 44 13.08 -3.19 4.22
CA ALA A 44 12.50 -3.21 2.87
C ALA A 44 12.60 -4.59 2.22
N VAL A 45 13.77 -5.23 2.32
CA VAL A 45 13.98 -6.61 1.81
C VAL A 45 13.06 -7.59 2.53
N GLY A 46 12.92 -7.48 3.86
CA GLY A 46 12.03 -8.33 4.65
C GLY A 46 10.56 -8.16 4.26
N VAL A 47 10.09 -6.92 4.12
CA VAL A 47 8.71 -6.63 3.68
C VAL A 47 8.45 -7.20 2.29
N ARG A 48 9.36 -6.99 1.35
CA ARG A 48 9.24 -7.54 -0.01
C ARG A 48 9.21 -9.08 0.01
N ALA A 49 10.08 -9.72 0.80
CA ALA A 49 10.09 -11.18 0.92
C ALA A 49 8.77 -11.70 1.51
N GLY A 50 8.22 -11.01 2.52
CA GLY A 50 6.92 -11.32 3.09
C GLY A 50 5.77 -11.19 2.08
N LEU A 51 5.78 -10.16 1.23
CA LEU A 51 4.81 -10.02 0.13
C LEU A 51 4.88 -11.21 -0.84
N LEU A 52 6.08 -11.63 -1.23
CA LEU A 52 6.27 -12.75 -2.15
C LEU A 52 5.83 -14.09 -1.54
N SER A 53 6.18 -14.36 -0.28
CA SER A 53 5.85 -15.62 0.38
C SER A 53 4.34 -15.86 0.45
N THR A 54 3.57 -14.80 0.63
CA THR A 54 2.11 -14.88 0.71
C THR A 54 1.43 -14.98 -0.65
N VAL A 55 2.02 -14.44 -1.70
CA VAL A 55 1.52 -14.60 -3.07
C VAL A 55 1.71 -16.03 -3.58
N VAL A 56 2.81 -16.67 -3.18
CA VAL A 56 3.13 -18.05 -3.59
C VAL A 56 2.36 -19.10 -2.77
N ALA A 57 2.08 -18.82 -1.48
CA ALA A 57 1.49 -19.79 -0.56
C ALA A 57 0.00 -20.07 -0.81
N GLU A 58 -0.76 -19.13 -1.35
CA GLU A 58 -2.17 -19.33 -1.74
C GLU A 58 -2.50 -18.49 -2.97
N PRO A 59 -2.73 -19.13 -4.12
CA PRO A 59 -3.59 -18.53 -5.12
C PRO A 59 -5.02 -18.59 -4.56
N GLN A 60 -5.36 -17.72 -3.64
CA GLN A 60 -6.76 -17.46 -3.37
C GLN A 60 -7.30 -16.84 -4.66
N ILE A 61 -7.87 -17.72 -5.49
CA ILE A 61 -8.93 -17.32 -6.40
C ILE A 61 -9.84 -16.49 -5.51
N LEU A 62 -9.82 -15.18 -5.71
CA LEU A 62 -10.79 -14.25 -5.16
C LEU A 62 -12.17 -14.73 -5.62
N GLU A 63 -12.72 -15.72 -4.94
CA GLU A 63 -14.16 -15.83 -4.83
C GLU A 63 -14.53 -14.57 -4.06
N SER A 64 -14.85 -13.55 -4.83
CA SER A 64 -15.50 -12.34 -4.34
C SER A 64 -16.73 -12.80 -3.59
N GLN A 65 -16.58 -13.05 -2.29
CA GLN A 65 -17.72 -12.91 -1.40
C GLN A 65 -18.11 -11.45 -1.62
N THR A 66 -19.19 -11.28 -2.33
CA THR A 66 -19.80 -10.00 -2.66
C THR A 66 -20.05 -9.30 -1.33
N SER A 67 -19.04 -8.59 -0.86
CA SER A 67 -19.22 -7.69 0.28
C SER A 67 -20.15 -6.60 -0.23
N MET A 68 -21.43 -6.75 0.07
CA MET A 68 -22.51 -5.78 -0.20
C MET A 68 -22.29 -4.47 0.57
N THR A 69 -21.18 -4.34 1.25
CA THR A 69 -20.81 -3.14 2.00
C THR A 69 -19.94 -2.27 1.10
N GLY A 70 -20.44 -1.09 0.77
CA GLY A 70 -19.67 -0.06 0.08
C GLY A 70 -18.37 0.31 0.82
N PRO A 71 -17.63 1.29 0.34
CA PRO A 71 -16.43 1.75 1.02
C PRO A 71 -16.78 2.19 2.45
N ALA A 72 -15.97 1.78 3.42
CA ALA A 72 -16.05 2.33 4.76
C ALA A 72 -15.63 3.79 4.72
N VAL A 73 -16.39 4.66 5.32
CA VAL A 73 -16.15 6.11 5.38
C VAL A 73 -16.02 6.53 6.82
N ILE A 74 -14.93 7.22 7.15
CA ILE A 74 -14.63 7.72 8.49
C ILE A 74 -14.35 9.22 8.37
N ILE A 75 -14.97 10.03 9.20
CA ILE A 75 -14.70 11.47 9.28
C ILE A 75 -14.03 11.77 10.61
N VAL A 76 -12.92 12.49 10.52
CA VAL A 76 -12.08 12.90 11.65
C VAL A 76 -12.06 14.41 11.73
N ASP A 77 -12.25 14.97 12.92
CA ASP A 77 -12.25 16.41 13.16
C ASP A 77 -10.83 17.00 13.25
N SER A 78 -10.77 18.32 13.53
CA SER A 78 -9.52 19.05 13.70
C SER A 78 -8.69 18.62 14.92
N ASN A 79 -9.29 17.89 15.87
CA ASN A 79 -8.65 17.39 17.08
C ASN A 79 -8.27 15.91 16.98
N ASP A 80 -8.31 15.33 15.77
CA ASP A 80 -8.04 13.92 15.50
C ASP A 80 -9.05 12.95 16.12
N GLN A 81 -10.30 13.42 16.40
CA GLN A 81 -11.36 12.58 16.91
C GLN A 81 -12.27 12.11 15.77
N ILE A 82 -12.63 10.83 15.79
CA ILE A 82 -13.61 10.28 14.86
C ILE A 82 -14.98 10.84 15.23
N VAL A 83 -15.59 11.57 14.30
CA VAL A 83 -16.92 12.20 14.51
C VAL A 83 -18.03 11.47 13.80
N GLN A 84 -17.72 10.76 12.70
CA GLN A 84 -18.71 9.97 11.97
C GLN A 84 -18.05 8.74 11.33
N MET A 85 -18.80 7.66 11.24
CA MET A 85 -18.42 6.44 10.54
C MET A 85 -19.63 5.85 9.80
N SER A 86 -19.38 5.30 8.61
CA SER A 86 -20.39 4.50 7.91
C SER A 86 -20.51 3.10 8.51
N ALA A 87 -21.59 2.41 8.21
CA ALA A 87 -21.73 0.98 8.54
C ALA A 87 -20.57 0.18 7.92
N GLY A 88 -20.04 -0.80 8.65
CA GLY A 88 -18.89 -1.63 8.22
C GLY A 88 -17.52 -0.98 8.41
N SER A 89 -17.45 0.25 8.90
CA SER A 89 -16.15 0.91 9.14
C SER A 89 -15.36 0.26 10.26
N GLN A 90 -16.02 -0.21 11.30
CA GLN A 90 -15.34 -0.85 12.44
C GLN A 90 -14.67 -2.16 12.01
N GLU A 91 -15.34 -2.97 11.21
CA GLU A 91 -14.79 -4.22 10.68
C GLU A 91 -13.54 -3.97 9.82
N ARG A 92 -13.53 -2.89 9.03
CA ARG A 92 -12.36 -2.51 8.23
C ARG A 92 -11.21 -1.98 9.10
N ILE A 93 -11.51 -1.28 10.19
CA ILE A 93 -10.50 -0.86 11.17
C ILE A 93 -9.92 -2.10 11.86
N ASP A 94 -10.75 -3.03 12.30
CA ASP A 94 -10.33 -4.25 12.97
C ASP A 94 -9.43 -5.10 12.06
N GLU A 95 -9.75 -5.16 10.76
CA GLU A 95 -8.92 -5.81 9.75
C GLU A 95 -7.50 -5.19 9.65
N LEU A 96 -7.38 -3.88 9.84
CA LEU A 96 -6.10 -3.17 9.84
C LEU A 96 -5.31 -3.36 11.14
N VAL A 97 -5.99 -3.55 12.26
CA VAL A 97 -5.41 -3.58 13.62
C VAL A 97 -5.10 -4.99 14.11
N ALA A 98 -5.83 -6.00 13.65
CA ALA A 98 -5.73 -7.37 14.17
C ALA A 98 -4.33 -8.01 14.05
N GLY A 99 -3.44 -7.46 13.24
CA GLY A 99 -2.02 -7.85 13.17
C GLY A 99 -1.08 -7.05 14.08
N ALA A 100 -1.57 -6.01 14.76
CA ALA A 100 -0.76 -5.20 15.66
C ALA A 100 -0.80 -5.81 17.07
N ASN A 101 0.34 -6.29 17.56
CA ASN A 101 0.47 -6.75 18.94
C ASN A 101 -0.02 -5.67 19.92
N SER A 102 -0.96 -6.04 20.74
CA SER A 102 -1.87 -5.24 21.59
C SER A 102 -1.22 -4.42 22.72
N GLY A 103 -0.02 -3.91 22.56
CA GLY A 103 0.65 -3.14 23.62
C GLY A 103 0.56 -1.62 23.51
N ALA A 104 0.36 -1.10 22.30
CA ALA A 104 0.11 0.32 22.04
C ALA A 104 -0.64 0.37 20.70
N ALA A 105 -1.94 0.21 20.73
CA ALA A 105 -2.77 0.37 19.55
C ALA A 105 -2.73 1.83 19.07
N ILE A 106 -1.65 2.20 18.42
CA ILE A 106 -1.66 3.37 17.55
C ILE A 106 -2.59 2.95 16.42
N ASN A 107 -3.81 3.47 16.50
CA ASN A 107 -4.80 3.27 15.46
C ASN A 107 -4.13 3.68 14.12
N PRO A 108 -3.98 2.76 13.14
CA PRO A 108 -3.33 3.06 11.87
C PRO A 108 -3.94 4.28 11.16
N ILE A 109 -5.17 4.62 11.50
CA ILE A 109 -5.88 5.83 11.04
C ILE A 109 -5.12 7.10 11.43
N PHE A 110 -4.52 7.19 12.63
CA PHE A 110 -3.80 8.40 13.03
C PHE A 110 -2.57 8.69 12.18
N GLY A 111 -1.88 7.65 11.72
CA GLY A 111 -0.77 7.81 10.77
C GLY A 111 -1.20 8.39 9.41
N LEU A 112 -2.48 8.25 9.09
CA LEU A 112 -3.06 8.73 7.84
C LEU A 112 -3.58 10.16 7.90
N ILE A 113 -3.87 10.72 9.08
CA ILE A 113 -4.54 12.01 9.23
C ILE A 113 -3.62 13.19 8.89
N GLY A 114 -2.36 13.11 9.21
CA GLY A 114 -1.39 14.20 8.97
C GLY A 114 -1.17 14.51 7.49
N ALA A 115 -1.08 13.49 6.66
CA ALA A 115 -0.80 13.66 5.23
C ALA A 115 -1.92 14.41 4.47
N PRO A 116 -3.23 14.13 4.67
CA PRO A 116 -4.31 14.90 4.08
C PRO A 116 -4.32 16.36 4.50
N ARG A 117 -3.95 16.66 5.73
CA ARG A 117 -3.87 18.06 6.20
C ARG A 117 -2.77 18.82 5.51
N LEU A 118 -1.60 18.21 5.32
CA LEU A 118 -0.51 18.79 4.53
C LEU A 118 -0.92 18.96 3.07
N TYR A 119 -1.60 17.97 2.50
CA TYR A 119 -2.12 18.04 1.14
C TYR A 119 -3.15 19.16 0.98
N GLY A 120 -4.10 19.26 1.90
CA GLY A 120 -5.13 20.31 1.90
C GLY A 120 -4.58 21.72 2.05
N ARG A 121 -3.43 21.88 2.73
CA ARG A 121 -2.71 23.16 2.85
C ARG A 121 -1.78 23.47 1.68
N GLY A 122 -1.71 22.58 0.70
CA GLY A 122 -0.77 22.73 -0.43
C GLY A 122 0.70 22.45 -0.08
N GLU A 123 0.98 21.94 1.11
CA GLU A 123 2.32 21.56 1.55
C GLU A 123 2.78 20.19 1.01
N SER A 124 1.87 19.45 0.37
CA SER A 124 2.14 18.21 -0.34
C SER A 124 1.38 18.19 -1.66
N THR A 125 2.00 17.69 -2.71
CA THR A 125 1.38 17.51 -4.03
C THR A 125 0.87 16.08 -4.25
N VAL A 126 1.19 15.15 -3.34
CA VAL A 126 0.81 13.74 -3.46
C VAL A 126 -0.46 13.49 -2.67
N PRO A 127 -1.55 13.03 -3.32
CA PRO A 127 -2.76 12.62 -2.62
C PRO A 127 -2.47 11.50 -1.63
N PRO A 128 -2.96 11.60 -0.39
CA PRO A 128 -2.77 10.56 0.61
C PRO A 128 -3.52 9.28 0.22
N ARG A 129 -2.77 8.29 -0.20
CA ARG A 129 -3.29 6.98 -0.58
C ARG A 129 -2.34 5.89 -0.13
N LEU A 130 -2.85 4.89 0.56
CA LEU A 130 -2.08 3.73 0.99
C LEU A 130 -2.72 2.45 0.47
N ARG A 131 -1.89 1.44 0.29
CA ARG A 131 -2.31 0.06 0.08
C ARG A 131 -1.75 -0.76 1.22
N VAL A 132 -2.63 -1.41 1.95
CA VAL A 132 -2.29 -2.16 3.15
C VAL A 132 -2.86 -3.55 3.04
N ARG A 133 -2.11 -4.53 3.53
CA ARG A 133 -2.63 -5.87 3.66
C ARG A 133 -3.21 -6.04 5.05
N GLY A 134 -4.49 -6.38 5.14
CA GLY A 134 -5.19 -6.66 6.38
C GLY A 134 -4.78 -8.00 6.99
N ALA A 135 -5.26 -8.27 8.18
CA ALA A 135 -4.95 -9.48 8.95
C ALA A 135 -5.45 -10.77 8.27
N SER A 136 -6.58 -10.71 7.57
CA SER A 136 -7.11 -11.81 6.76
C SER A 136 -6.29 -12.09 5.49
N GLY A 137 -5.34 -11.20 5.17
CA GLY A 137 -4.60 -11.24 3.92
C GLY A 137 -5.24 -10.44 2.78
N MET A 138 -6.42 -9.87 2.98
CA MET A 138 -7.08 -9.00 2.03
C MET A 138 -6.29 -7.71 1.81
N TRP A 139 -6.20 -7.27 0.57
CA TRP A 139 -5.63 -5.97 0.27
C TRP A 139 -6.68 -4.86 0.39
N LEU A 140 -6.34 -3.82 1.13
CA LEU A 140 -7.16 -2.65 1.34
C LEU A 140 -6.49 -1.42 0.74
N VAL A 141 -7.29 -0.57 0.12
CA VAL A 141 -6.91 0.78 -0.31
C VAL A 141 -7.50 1.76 0.68
N ILE A 142 -6.65 2.60 1.21
CA ILE A 142 -7.05 3.66 2.11
C ILE A 142 -6.74 4.98 1.41
N ASN A 143 -7.77 5.78 1.19
CA ASN A 143 -7.62 7.14 0.71
C ASN A 143 -8.01 8.10 1.83
N ALA A 144 -7.34 9.24 1.88
CA ALA A 144 -7.72 10.29 2.81
C ALA A 144 -7.71 11.65 2.09
N SER A 145 -8.69 12.48 2.38
CA SER A 145 -8.84 13.79 1.75
C SER A 145 -9.28 14.83 2.78
N PRO A 146 -8.80 16.06 2.70
CA PRO A 146 -9.33 17.14 3.51
C PRO A 146 -10.77 17.45 3.10
N LEU A 147 -11.61 17.73 4.09
CA LEU A 147 -12.96 18.25 3.87
C LEU A 147 -12.94 19.77 4.03
N SER A 148 -13.65 20.43 3.14
CA SER A 148 -13.99 21.86 3.28
C SER A 148 -15.47 21.95 3.59
N SER A 149 -15.83 22.48 4.73
CA SER A 149 -17.24 22.72 5.04
C SER A 149 -17.76 23.94 4.27
N ALA A 150 -19.08 23.97 4.01
CA ALA A 150 -19.71 25.08 3.30
C ALA A 150 -19.56 26.45 4.01
N ASP A 151 -19.27 26.44 5.30
CA ASP A 151 -19.00 27.62 6.13
C ASP A 151 -17.50 27.98 6.21
N GLY A 152 -16.66 27.33 5.39
CA GLY A 152 -15.21 27.62 5.29
C GLY A 152 -14.37 27.05 6.43
N ARG A 153 -14.91 26.23 7.33
CA ARG A 153 -14.12 25.52 8.32
C ARG A 153 -13.21 24.51 7.61
N VAL A 154 -11.92 24.58 7.93
CA VAL A 154 -10.89 23.68 7.43
C VAL A 154 -10.39 22.83 8.59
N GLY A 155 -10.21 21.55 8.39
CA GLY A 155 -9.56 20.69 9.39
C GLY A 155 -10.20 19.33 9.57
N GLU A 156 -11.35 19.07 9.00
CA GLU A 156 -11.90 17.71 8.91
C GLU A 156 -11.22 16.93 7.78
N VAL A 157 -11.08 15.63 8.00
CA VAL A 157 -10.52 14.70 7.03
C VAL A 157 -11.48 13.55 6.84
N VAL A 158 -11.80 13.24 5.58
CA VAL A 158 -12.49 12.00 5.24
C VAL A 158 -11.47 10.93 4.91
N ILE A 159 -11.66 9.75 5.49
CA ILE A 159 -10.87 8.55 5.20
C ILE A 159 -11.83 7.52 4.62
N THR A 160 -11.47 6.94 3.48
CA THR A 160 -12.20 5.81 2.89
C THR A 160 -11.32 4.58 2.90
N ILE A 161 -11.92 3.44 3.28
CA ILE A 161 -11.26 2.14 3.27
C ILE A 161 -12.09 1.21 2.38
N GLU A 162 -11.48 0.69 1.35
CA GLU A 162 -12.12 -0.21 0.41
C GLU A 162 -11.21 -1.39 0.06
N GLU A 163 -11.79 -2.46 -0.42
CA GLU A 163 -11.03 -3.59 -0.93
C GLU A 163 -10.28 -3.19 -2.20
N ALA A 164 -9.00 -3.51 -2.26
CA ALA A 164 -8.18 -3.20 -3.41
C ALA A 164 -8.57 -4.08 -4.60
N ARG A 165 -8.75 -3.46 -5.75
CA ARG A 165 -9.01 -4.17 -7.00
C ARG A 165 -7.72 -4.72 -7.60
N PRO A 166 -7.78 -5.82 -8.39
CA PRO A 166 -6.59 -6.41 -9.00
C PRO A 166 -5.66 -5.40 -9.73
N PRO A 167 -6.15 -4.43 -10.51
CA PRO A 167 -5.29 -3.45 -11.16
C PRO A 167 -4.47 -2.58 -10.21
N GLU A 168 -4.85 -2.50 -8.94
CA GLU A 168 -4.15 -1.71 -7.92
C GLU A 168 -3.03 -2.49 -7.25
N ILE A 169 -3.14 -3.81 -7.21
CA ILE A 169 -2.22 -4.72 -6.51
C ILE A 169 -1.21 -5.35 -7.47
N VAL A 170 -1.65 -5.73 -8.66
CA VAL A 170 -0.79 -6.38 -9.67
C VAL A 170 0.53 -5.63 -9.89
N PRO A 171 0.59 -4.29 -10.05
CA PRO A 171 1.85 -3.59 -10.23
C PRO A 171 2.83 -3.77 -9.06
N ILE A 172 2.33 -3.78 -7.80
CA ILE A 172 3.15 -3.96 -6.60
C ILE A 172 3.74 -5.37 -6.57
N VAL A 173 2.90 -6.37 -6.85
CA VAL A 173 3.31 -7.77 -6.89
C VAL A 173 4.34 -8.01 -8.00
N VAL A 174 4.07 -7.50 -9.20
CA VAL A 174 4.99 -7.60 -10.35
C VAL A 174 6.35 -6.96 -10.04
N GLU A 175 6.35 -5.80 -9.36
CA GLU A 175 7.60 -5.15 -8.95
C GLU A 175 8.35 -5.97 -7.89
N ALA A 176 7.62 -6.62 -6.97
CA ALA A 176 8.22 -7.46 -5.93
C ALA A 176 9.01 -8.65 -6.50
N PHE A 177 8.58 -9.23 -7.63
CA PHE A 177 9.32 -10.30 -8.32
C PHE A 177 10.65 -9.83 -8.94
N GLY A 178 10.89 -8.54 -9.01
CA GLY A 178 12.12 -7.97 -9.56
C GLY A 178 12.26 -8.22 -11.07
N LEU A 179 11.15 -8.11 -11.77
CA LEU A 179 11.13 -8.23 -13.22
C LEU A 179 11.88 -7.06 -13.86
N THR A 180 12.61 -7.33 -14.92
CA THR A 180 13.20 -6.29 -15.77
C THR A 180 12.09 -5.45 -16.45
N ALA A 181 12.43 -4.28 -16.98
CA ALA A 181 11.47 -3.46 -17.71
C ALA A 181 10.76 -4.26 -18.82
N ARG A 182 11.51 -5.06 -19.57
CA ARG A 182 10.97 -5.88 -20.67
C ARG A 182 10.07 -7.02 -20.18
N GLU A 183 10.45 -7.66 -19.09
CA GLU A 183 9.61 -8.69 -18.46
C GLU A 183 8.31 -8.09 -17.91
N ARG A 184 8.34 -6.86 -17.39
CA ARG A 184 7.12 -6.14 -16.97
C ARG A 184 6.19 -5.84 -18.13
N ASP A 185 6.73 -5.35 -19.26
CA ASP A 185 5.95 -5.10 -20.47
C ASP A 185 5.26 -6.38 -20.95
N VAL A 186 6.00 -7.49 -21.02
CA VAL A 186 5.44 -8.82 -21.37
C VAL A 186 4.37 -9.24 -20.38
N THR A 187 4.64 -9.14 -19.06
CA THR A 187 3.68 -9.52 -18.02
C THR A 187 2.38 -8.74 -18.13
N GLN A 188 2.47 -7.43 -18.35
CA GLN A 188 1.30 -6.57 -18.49
C GLN A 188 0.41 -7.00 -19.65
N LEU A 189 0.98 -7.32 -20.80
CA LEU A 189 0.22 -7.79 -21.97
C LEU A 189 -0.39 -9.19 -21.75
N VAL A 190 0.33 -10.08 -21.08
CA VAL A 190 -0.18 -11.42 -20.70
C VAL A 190 -1.39 -11.28 -19.78
N LEU A 191 -1.33 -10.43 -18.77
CA LEU A 191 -2.44 -10.18 -17.83
C LEU A 191 -3.67 -9.56 -18.50
N GLN A 192 -3.48 -8.91 -19.66
CA GLN A 192 -4.57 -8.41 -20.51
C GLN A 192 -5.11 -9.50 -21.46
N GLY A 193 -4.57 -10.71 -21.42
CA GLY A 193 -4.98 -11.82 -22.28
C GLY A 193 -4.47 -11.74 -23.71
N VAL A 194 -3.44 -10.92 -23.98
CA VAL A 194 -2.86 -10.78 -25.32
C VAL A 194 -2.07 -12.02 -25.69
N ALA A 195 -2.28 -12.56 -26.90
CA ALA A 195 -1.59 -13.75 -27.38
C ALA A 195 -0.09 -13.49 -27.63
N THR A 196 0.76 -14.51 -27.44
CA THR A 196 2.23 -14.39 -27.56
C THR A 196 2.67 -13.76 -28.89
N LYS A 197 1.99 -14.07 -29.99
CA LYS A 197 2.29 -13.51 -31.31
C LYS A 197 2.04 -12.00 -31.38
N ASP A 198 0.96 -11.57 -30.75
CA ASP A 198 0.57 -10.15 -30.73
C ASP A 198 1.44 -9.36 -29.74
N ILE A 199 1.87 -10.00 -28.64
CA ILE A 199 2.89 -9.45 -27.73
C ILE A 199 4.21 -9.21 -28.51
N ALA A 200 4.63 -10.19 -29.31
CA ALA A 200 5.84 -10.07 -30.11
C ALA A 200 5.75 -8.89 -31.09
N ALA A 201 4.62 -8.73 -31.75
CA ALA A 201 4.36 -7.60 -32.66
C ALA A 201 4.35 -6.26 -31.91
N ALA A 202 3.63 -6.16 -30.78
CA ALA A 202 3.51 -4.94 -29.97
C ALA A 202 4.86 -4.48 -29.40
N LEU A 203 5.73 -5.43 -29.04
CA LEU A 203 7.04 -5.16 -28.44
C LEU A 203 8.17 -5.13 -29.46
N HIS A 204 7.89 -5.33 -30.75
CA HIS A 204 8.88 -5.39 -31.85
C HIS A 204 9.99 -6.42 -31.61
N VAL A 205 9.62 -7.61 -31.15
CA VAL A 205 10.55 -8.75 -30.92
C VAL A 205 10.01 -10.02 -31.58
N SER A 206 10.82 -11.10 -31.59
CA SER A 206 10.35 -12.39 -32.07
C SER A 206 9.44 -13.09 -31.05
N ALA A 207 8.56 -13.98 -31.51
CA ALA A 207 7.74 -14.81 -30.61
C ALA A 207 8.62 -15.69 -29.71
N TYR A 208 9.79 -16.12 -30.19
CA TYR A 208 10.77 -16.87 -29.42
C TYR A 208 11.32 -16.02 -28.25
N THR A 209 11.66 -14.76 -28.51
CA THR A 209 12.11 -13.82 -27.46
C THR A 209 11.03 -13.60 -26.38
N VAL A 210 9.75 -13.53 -26.78
CA VAL A 210 8.64 -13.45 -25.80
C VAL A 210 8.58 -14.72 -24.95
N GLN A 211 8.77 -15.90 -25.53
CA GLN A 211 8.81 -17.16 -24.77
C GLN A 211 9.98 -17.22 -23.79
N ASP A 212 11.16 -16.72 -24.16
CA ASP A 212 12.31 -16.61 -23.25
C ASP A 212 12.01 -15.68 -22.08
N HIS A 213 11.37 -14.55 -22.34
CA HIS A 213 10.91 -13.66 -21.27
C HIS A 213 9.89 -14.34 -20.37
N LEU A 214 8.90 -15.05 -20.92
CA LEU A 214 7.91 -15.78 -20.14
C LEU A 214 8.57 -16.84 -19.25
N LYS A 215 9.52 -17.59 -19.76
CA LYS A 215 10.28 -18.56 -18.97
C LYS A 215 11.00 -17.88 -17.79
N SER A 216 11.70 -16.78 -18.07
CA SER A 216 12.37 -16.00 -17.01
C SER A 216 11.39 -15.45 -15.97
N ILE A 217 10.22 -14.99 -16.40
CA ILE A 217 9.14 -14.50 -15.51
C ILE A 217 8.65 -15.64 -14.62
N PHE A 218 8.36 -16.81 -15.18
CA PHE A 218 7.90 -17.98 -14.41
C PHE A 218 8.95 -18.46 -13.42
N ASP A 219 10.22 -18.50 -13.82
CA ASP A 219 11.33 -18.85 -12.93
C ASP A 219 11.44 -17.87 -11.75
N LYS A 220 11.28 -16.56 -12.00
CA LYS A 220 11.30 -15.52 -10.96
C LYS A 220 10.05 -15.53 -10.06
N ALA A 221 8.92 -15.90 -10.63
CA ALA A 221 7.65 -16.00 -9.89
C ALA A 221 7.52 -17.33 -9.12
N GLY A 222 8.39 -18.30 -9.38
CA GLY A 222 8.32 -19.63 -8.75
C GLY A 222 7.12 -20.46 -9.21
N VAL A 223 6.53 -20.15 -10.36
CA VAL A 223 5.40 -20.89 -10.96
C VAL A 223 5.87 -21.73 -12.15
N ARG A 224 5.22 -22.87 -12.37
CA ARG A 224 5.51 -23.80 -13.47
C ARG A 224 4.30 -23.99 -14.37
#